data_a4a7e62f3324c61b7c9c78dace183517
#
_entry.id   a4a7e62f3324c61b7c9c78dace183517
#
_cell.length_a   1.000
_cell.length_b   1.000
_cell.length_c   1.000
_cell.angle_alpha   90.00
_cell.angle_beta   90.00
_cell.angle_gamma   90.00
#
_symmetry.space_group_name_H-M   'P 1'
#
loop_
_entity.id
_entity.type
_entity.pdbx_description
1 polymer ?
#
loop_
_entity_poly.entity_id
_entity_poly.type
_entity_poly.pdbx_seq_one_letter_code
_entity_poly.pdbx_strand_id
1 'polypeptide(L)'
;LIELGLDYATQPIRTRTLDMEDPTFLALHPRGKIPILEDGGLEVSESPAIVTYLSETYGGDATQLIPNTPWARAKYFEWMSFISMELDATSLYVLRRHVDLHETYGEAPAANDTAREYFLRMIQSAVPALPSEGNFLLGNDFSGADILMISCLNFSDRYDFTLPSEITAYRERVSARPTYQAALEANNP
;
A
#
# COMPACT_ATOMS: atom_id res chain seq x y z
N LEU A 1 7.92 -9.36 0.18
CA LEU A 1 8.79 -10.50 -0.19
C LEU A 1 10.26 -10.06 -0.23
N ILE A 2 10.63 -9.06 -1.03
CA ILE A 2 12.02 -8.56 -1.18
C ILE A 2 12.60 -8.06 0.15
N GLU A 3 11.82 -7.33 0.96
CA GLU A 3 12.25 -6.88 2.29
C GLU A 3 12.61 -8.04 3.23
N LEU A 4 11.98 -9.18 3.05
CA LEU A 4 12.23 -10.40 3.83
C LEU A 4 13.27 -11.32 3.19
N GLY A 5 13.79 -10.98 2.01
CA GLY A 5 14.76 -11.81 1.27
C GLY A 5 14.19 -13.15 0.81
N LEU A 6 12.89 -13.23 0.58
CA LEU A 6 12.21 -14.47 0.18
C LEU A 6 12.30 -14.68 -1.33
N ASP A 7 12.55 -15.92 -1.73
CA ASP A 7 12.36 -16.35 -3.10
C ASP A 7 10.87 -16.50 -3.40
N TYR A 8 10.43 -16.01 -4.55
CA TYR A 8 9.03 -16.07 -4.94
C TYR A 8 8.88 -16.14 -6.47
N ALA A 9 7.77 -16.72 -6.91
CA ALA A 9 7.32 -16.65 -8.29
C ALA A 9 6.19 -15.61 -8.42
N THR A 10 6.07 -14.98 -9.57
CA THR A 10 4.98 -14.06 -9.89
C THR A 10 4.13 -14.59 -11.02
N GLN A 11 2.82 -14.43 -10.88
CA GLN A 11 1.87 -14.59 -11.97
C GLN A 11 1.28 -13.20 -12.28
N PRO A 12 1.69 -12.56 -13.37
CA PRO A 12 1.20 -11.24 -13.71
C PRO A 12 -0.26 -11.33 -14.14
N ILE A 13 -1.11 -10.51 -13.50
CA ILE A 13 -2.50 -10.30 -13.89
C ILE A 13 -2.62 -8.85 -14.37
N ARG A 14 -2.99 -8.67 -15.63
CA ARG A 14 -3.17 -7.32 -16.18
C ARG A 14 -4.48 -6.74 -15.67
N THR A 15 -4.38 -5.71 -14.87
CA THR A 15 -5.56 -4.97 -14.40
C THR A 15 -6.28 -4.30 -15.57
N ARG A 16 -7.60 -4.19 -15.49
CA ARG A 16 -8.46 -3.60 -16.52
C ARG A 16 -8.50 -4.41 -17.83
N THR A 17 -8.25 -5.71 -17.77
CA THR A 17 -8.36 -6.63 -18.91
C THR A 17 -9.23 -7.82 -18.54
N LEU A 18 -9.51 -8.65 -19.54
CA LEU A 18 -10.22 -9.93 -19.34
C LEU A 18 -9.49 -10.90 -18.41
N ASP A 19 -8.20 -10.67 -18.11
CA ASP A 19 -7.46 -11.48 -17.14
C ASP A 19 -8.13 -11.44 -15.75
N MET A 20 -8.77 -10.32 -15.39
CA MET A 20 -9.49 -10.18 -14.11
C MET A 20 -10.87 -10.86 -14.11
N GLU A 21 -11.36 -11.24 -15.26
CA GLU A 21 -12.61 -11.97 -15.48
C GLU A 21 -12.35 -13.45 -15.79
N ASP A 22 -11.09 -13.88 -15.87
CA ASP A 22 -10.73 -15.26 -16.11
C ASP A 22 -11.31 -16.18 -15.04
N PRO A 23 -12.04 -17.24 -15.41
CA PRO A 23 -12.67 -18.14 -14.45
C PRO A 23 -11.67 -18.81 -13.49
N THR A 24 -10.43 -19.06 -13.93
CA THR A 24 -9.40 -19.65 -13.09
C THR A 24 -8.96 -18.65 -12.02
N PHE A 25 -8.75 -17.38 -12.41
CA PHE A 25 -8.44 -16.31 -11.49
C PHE A 25 -9.59 -16.03 -10.50
N LEU A 26 -10.83 -16.00 -10.99
CA LEU A 26 -12.01 -15.79 -10.13
C LEU A 26 -12.30 -16.98 -9.21
N ALA A 27 -11.92 -18.19 -9.60
CA ALA A 27 -12.00 -19.37 -8.71
C ALA A 27 -11.01 -19.23 -7.54
N LEU A 28 -9.81 -18.71 -7.79
CA LEU A 28 -8.82 -18.41 -6.76
C LEU A 28 -9.23 -17.18 -5.92
N HIS A 29 -9.75 -16.16 -6.57
CA HIS A 29 -10.15 -14.93 -5.89
C HIS A 29 -11.48 -14.37 -6.41
N PRO A 30 -12.62 -14.74 -5.80
CA PRO A 30 -13.95 -14.38 -6.29
C PRO A 30 -14.23 -12.87 -6.38
N ARG A 31 -13.45 -12.03 -5.67
CA ARG A 31 -13.57 -10.56 -5.75
C ARG A 31 -12.86 -9.96 -6.96
N GLY A 32 -12.09 -10.75 -7.73
CA GLY A 32 -11.36 -10.26 -8.90
C GLY A 32 -10.39 -9.11 -8.55
N LYS A 33 -9.65 -9.21 -7.44
CA LYS A 33 -8.73 -8.17 -6.98
C LYS A 33 -7.31 -8.73 -6.83
N ILE A 34 -6.34 -7.88 -7.00
CA ILE A 34 -4.92 -8.14 -6.73
C ILE A 34 -4.43 -7.19 -5.63
N PRO A 35 -3.37 -7.57 -4.88
CA PRO A 35 -2.62 -8.81 -4.96
C PRO A 35 -3.30 -10.00 -4.28
N ILE A 36 -2.85 -11.22 -4.63
CA ILE A 36 -3.10 -12.45 -3.92
C ILE A 36 -1.75 -13.09 -3.62
N LEU A 37 -1.60 -13.62 -2.42
CA LEU A 37 -0.48 -14.45 -2.01
C LEU A 37 -0.96 -15.89 -1.92
N GLU A 38 -0.21 -16.82 -2.53
CA GLU A 38 -0.35 -18.26 -2.33
C GLU A 38 0.89 -18.77 -1.60
N ASP A 39 0.70 -19.49 -0.50
CA ASP A 39 1.79 -20.02 0.29
C ASP A 39 1.40 -21.34 0.97
N GLY A 40 1.99 -22.46 0.53
CA GLY A 40 1.78 -23.77 1.11
C GLY A 40 0.32 -24.25 1.14
N GLY A 41 -0.52 -23.77 0.21
CA GLY A 41 -1.96 -24.04 0.14
C GLY A 41 -2.82 -23.01 0.89
N LEU A 42 -2.23 -22.01 1.50
CA LEU A 42 -2.91 -20.84 2.01
C LEU A 42 -3.04 -19.79 0.89
N GLU A 43 -4.22 -19.22 0.75
CA GLU A 43 -4.49 -18.08 -0.14
C GLU A 43 -4.86 -16.86 0.71
N VAL A 44 -4.09 -15.77 0.55
CA VAL A 44 -4.31 -14.51 1.29
C VAL A 44 -4.44 -13.36 0.32
N SER A 45 -5.48 -12.58 0.49
CA SER A 45 -5.67 -11.31 -0.21
C SER A 45 -5.63 -10.13 0.76
N GLU A 46 -5.68 -8.90 0.23
CA GLU A 46 -5.53 -7.63 0.93
C GLU A 46 -4.09 -7.36 1.38
N SER A 47 -3.49 -6.32 0.84
CA SER A 47 -2.09 -5.98 1.10
C SER A 47 -1.74 -5.90 2.60
N PRO A 48 -2.58 -5.32 3.48
CA PRO A 48 -2.30 -5.34 4.91
C PRO A 48 -2.20 -6.75 5.51
N ALA A 49 -3.10 -7.65 5.09
CA ALA A 49 -3.09 -9.03 5.58
C ALA A 49 -1.87 -9.80 5.06
N ILE A 50 -1.54 -9.65 3.77
CA ILE A 50 -0.37 -10.27 3.14
C ILE A 50 0.92 -9.84 3.84
N VAL A 51 1.12 -8.54 4.04
CA VAL A 51 2.32 -8.01 4.69
C VAL A 51 2.42 -8.49 6.14
N THR A 52 1.31 -8.52 6.87
CA THR A 52 1.25 -9.02 8.24
C THR A 52 1.60 -10.51 8.30
N TYR A 53 0.96 -11.33 7.47
CA TYR A 53 1.22 -12.77 7.40
C TYR A 53 2.69 -13.08 7.09
N LEU A 54 3.24 -12.44 6.05
CA LEU A 54 4.63 -12.65 5.63
C LEU A 54 5.61 -12.25 6.74
N SER A 55 5.37 -11.15 7.42
CA SER A 55 6.22 -10.70 8.51
C SER A 55 6.16 -11.64 9.72
N GLU A 56 4.98 -12.12 10.10
CA GLU A 56 4.82 -13.04 11.24
C GLU A 56 5.37 -14.44 10.95
N THR A 57 5.30 -14.88 9.68
CA THR A 57 5.71 -16.24 9.29
C THR A 57 7.20 -16.31 8.95
N TYR A 58 7.73 -15.30 8.27
CA TYR A 58 9.07 -15.32 7.69
C TYR A 58 9.98 -14.20 8.22
N GLY A 59 9.47 -13.28 9.02
CA GLY A 59 10.27 -12.23 9.64
C GLY A 59 11.24 -12.81 10.67
N GLY A 60 12.48 -12.32 10.67
CA GLY A 60 13.49 -12.59 11.69
C GLY A 60 13.86 -11.29 12.40
N ASP A 61 14.73 -11.39 13.43
CA ASP A 61 15.14 -10.22 14.23
C ASP A 61 15.66 -9.03 13.40
N ALA A 62 16.29 -9.31 12.25
CA ALA A 62 16.84 -8.29 11.36
C ALA A 62 15.87 -7.81 10.28
N THR A 63 14.74 -8.51 10.07
CA THR A 63 13.80 -8.26 8.94
C THR A 63 12.35 -8.17 9.42
N GLN A 64 12.15 -7.80 10.69
CA GLN A 64 10.81 -7.74 11.25
C GLN A 64 10.06 -6.50 10.77
N LEU A 65 8.95 -6.71 10.06
CA LEU A 65 8.10 -5.64 9.54
C LEU A 65 6.92 -5.31 10.46
N ILE A 66 6.75 -6.02 11.58
CA ILE A 66 5.73 -5.79 12.60
C ILE A 66 6.41 -5.63 13.96
N PRO A 67 6.05 -4.61 14.74
CA PRO A 67 6.59 -4.42 16.07
C PRO A 67 6.25 -5.58 17.04
N ASN A 68 7.13 -5.85 18.01
CA ASN A 68 6.97 -6.95 18.95
C ASN A 68 6.12 -6.64 20.17
N THR A 69 5.97 -5.36 20.55
CA THR A 69 5.23 -5.00 21.76
C THR A 69 3.76 -4.68 21.44
N PRO A 70 2.82 -4.99 22.34
CA PRO A 70 1.41 -4.68 22.14
C PRO A 70 1.14 -3.19 21.82
N TRP A 71 1.85 -2.29 22.50
CA TRP A 71 1.71 -0.85 22.27
C TRP A 71 2.16 -0.45 20.86
N ALA A 72 3.34 -0.88 20.44
CA ALA A 72 3.87 -0.58 19.11
C ALA A 72 3.03 -1.26 18.00
N ARG A 73 2.52 -2.48 18.25
CA ARG A 73 1.57 -3.15 17.33
C ARG A 73 0.25 -2.38 17.19
N ALA A 74 -0.25 -1.78 18.27
CA ALA A 74 -1.44 -0.93 18.18
C ALA A 74 -1.20 0.27 17.24
N LYS A 75 -0.03 0.92 17.34
CA LYS A 75 0.37 2.02 16.44
C LYS A 75 0.60 1.55 15.00
N TYR A 76 1.17 0.38 14.82
CA TYR A 76 1.29 -0.25 13.51
C TYR A 76 -0.07 -0.46 12.84
N PHE A 77 -1.03 -1.08 13.54
CA PHE A 77 -2.36 -1.31 13.00
C PHE A 77 -3.19 -0.02 12.83
N GLU A 78 -2.95 0.99 13.65
CA GLU A 78 -3.53 2.32 13.45
C GLU A 78 -3.07 2.91 12.10
N TRP A 79 -1.77 2.87 11.79
CA TRP A 79 -1.24 3.28 10.49
C TRP A 79 -1.77 2.43 9.34
N MET A 80 -1.76 1.10 9.47
CA MET A 80 -2.28 0.21 8.44
C MET A 80 -3.74 0.52 8.10
N SER A 81 -4.56 0.75 9.12
CA SER A 81 -5.98 1.09 8.97
C SER A 81 -6.16 2.49 8.36
N PHE A 82 -5.44 3.49 8.87
CA PHE A 82 -5.48 4.85 8.34
C PHE A 82 -5.12 4.90 6.85
N ILE A 83 -4.02 4.27 6.47
CA ILE A 83 -3.56 4.25 5.08
C ILE A 83 -4.61 3.58 4.18
N SER A 84 -5.09 2.40 4.58
CA SER A 84 -6.02 1.62 3.76
C SER A 84 -7.40 2.25 3.65
N MET A 85 -7.92 2.82 4.74
CA MET A 85 -9.29 3.33 4.78
C MET A 85 -9.39 4.79 4.36
N GLU A 86 -8.49 5.63 4.89
CA GLU A 86 -8.62 7.08 4.72
C GLU A 86 -7.89 7.57 3.47
N LEU A 87 -6.66 7.10 3.23
CA LEU A 87 -5.88 7.51 2.06
C LEU A 87 -6.27 6.74 0.81
N ASP A 88 -6.37 5.41 0.88
CA ASP A 88 -6.65 4.60 -0.30
C ASP A 88 -8.15 4.52 -0.60
N ALA A 89 -8.92 3.81 0.22
CA ALA A 89 -10.30 3.45 -0.12
C ALA A 89 -11.23 4.67 -0.25
N THR A 90 -11.12 5.63 0.65
CA THR A 90 -12.03 6.81 0.70
C THR A 90 -11.61 7.91 -0.28
N SER A 91 -10.33 7.94 -0.70
CA SER A 91 -9.80 9.01 -1.55
C SER A 91 -9.29 8.50 -2.89
N LEU A 92 -8.12 7.88 -2.92
CA LEU A 92 -7.44 7.50 -4.16
C LEU A 92 -8.25 6.49 -5.00
N TYR A 93 -8.96 5.58 -4.34
CA TYR A 93 -9.79 4.61 -5.05
C TYR A 93 -11.05 5.23 -5.66
N VAL A 94 -11.59 6.30 -5.07
CA VAL A 94 -12.69 7.10 -5.66
C VAL A 94 -12.19 7.77 -6.92
N LEU A 95 -11.03 8.44 -6.86
CA LEU A 95 -10.41 9.05 -8.04
C LEU A 95 -10.12 8.01 -9.12
N ARG A 96 -9.56 6.85 -8.75
CA ARG A 96 -9.33 5.77 -9.70
C ARG A 96 -10.60 5.35 -10.43
N ARG A 97 -11.73 5.24 -9.74
CA ARG A 97 -13.01 4.84 -10.36
C ARG A 97 -13.53 5.88 -11.34
N HIS A 98 -13.50 7.15 -10.95
CA HIS A 98 -14.23 8.20 -11.67
C HIS A 98 -13.34 9.11 -12.53
N VAL A 99 -12.00 8.95 -12.44
CA VAL A 99 -11.04 9.57 -13.35
C VAL A 99 -10.45 8.52 -14.28
N ASP A 100 -9.75 7.50 -13.71
CA ASP A 100 -9.02 6.52 -14.53
C ASP A 100 -9.95 5.49 -15.21
N LEU A 101 -11.04 5.12 -14.55
CA LEU A 101 -11.98 4.07 -14.98
C LEU A 101 -13.39 4.62 -15.25
N HIS A 102 -13.46 5.88 -15.65
CA HIS A 102 -14.73 6.57 -15.89
C HIS A 102 -15.59 5.90 -16.98
N GLU A 103 -14.97 5.24 -17.94
CA GLU A 103 -15.70 4.47 -18.96
C GLU A 103 -16.50 3.30 -18.35
N THR A 104 -15.99 2.71 -17.25
CA THR A 104 -16.64 1.59 -16.56
C THR A 104 -17.59 2.05 -15.46
N TYR A 105 -17.20 3.07 -14.67
CA TYR A 105 -17.93 3.47 -13.47
C TYR A 105 -18.66 4.81 -13.61
N GLY A 106 -18.51 5.50 -14.74
CA GLY A 106 -19.05 6.82 -14.96
C GLY A 106 -18.20 7.94 -14.33
N GLU A 107 -18.35 9.13 -14.88
CA GLU A 107 -17.75 10.34 -14.31
C GLU A 107 -18.52 10.80 -13.07
N ALA A 108 -17.80 11.28 -12.06
CA ALA A 108 -18.38 11.83 -10.83
C ALA A 108 -17.55 13.04 -10.34
N PRO A 109 -17.60 14.20 -11.01
CA PRO A 109 -16.76 15.35 -10.67
C PRO A 109 -16.86 15.78 -9.21
N ALA A 110 -18.08 15.90 -8.67
CA ALA A 110 -18.27 16.27 -7.26
C ALA A 110 -17.67 15.26 -6.27
N ALA A 111 -17.71 13.95 -6.59
CA ALA A 111 -17.05 12.93 -5.78
C ALA A 111 -15.53 13.03 -5.89
N ASN A 112 -15.00 13.33 -7.08
CA ASN A 112 -13.57 13.55 -7.30
C ASN A 112 -13.06 14.75 -6.51
N ASP A 113 -13.77 15.87 -6.53
CA ASP A 113 -13.39 17.07 -5.76
C ASP A 113 -13.37 16.77 -4.26
N THR A 114 -14.42 16.15 -3.75
CA THR A 114 -14.50 15.74 -2.34
C THR A 114 -13.39 14.78 -1.96
N ALA A 115 -13.07 13.81 -2.81
CA ALA A 115 -12.01 12.84 -2.57
C ALA A 115 -10.61 13.50 -2.55
N ARG A 116 -10.38 14.49 -3.41
CA ARG A 116 -9.14 15.28 -3.42
C ARG A 116 -8.96 16.10 -2.15
N GLU A 117 -9.99 16.83 -1.76
CA GLU A 117 -9.97 17.61 -0.51
C GLU A 117 -9.78 16.72 0.70
N TYR A 118 -10.44 15.57 0.72
CA TYR A 118 -10.32 14.60 1.80
C TYR A 118 -8.90 14.04 1.88
N PHE A 119 -8.30 13.62 0.77
CA PHE A 119 -6.93 13.12 0.73
C PHE A 119 -5.94 14.14 1.30
N LEU A 120 -6.01 15.39 0.84
CA LEU A 120 -5.11 16.46 1.30
C LEU A 120 -5.28 16.72 2.81
N ARG A 121 -6.51 16.72 3.30
CA ARG A 121 -6.79 16.87 4.74
C ARG A 121 -6.22 15.70 5.55
N MET A 122 -6.39 14.46 5.08
CA MET A 122 -5.89 13.28 5.78
C MET A 122 -4.37 13.21 5.74
N ILE A 123 -3.74 13.48 4.61
CA ILE A 123 -2.27 13.49 4.52
C ILE A 123 -1.66 14.62 5.38
N GLN A 124 -2.29 15.79 5.44
CA GLN A 124 -1.87 16.87 6.33
C GLN A 124 -2.01 16.48 7.81
N SER A 125 -3.06 15.74 8.16
CA SER A 125 -3.26 15.26 9.54
C SER A 125 -2.24 14.19 9.95
N ALA A 126 -1.60 13.53 9.00
CA ALA A 126 -0.54 12.56 9.26
C ALA A 126 0.79 13.21 9.67
N VAL A 127 1.03 14.47 9.29
CA VAL A 127 2.31 15.17 9.55
C VAL A 127 2.67 15.20 11.04
N PRO A 128 1.78 15.61 11.96
CA PRO A 128 2.09 15.61 13.40
C PRO A 128 2.28 14.21 14.00
N ALA A 129 1.80 13.17 13.32
CA ALA A 129 1.96 11.79 13.75
C ALA A 129 3.26 11.14 13.26
N LEU A 130 3.98 11.81 12.32
CA LEU A 130 5.32 11.38 11.95
C LEU A 130 6.25 11.53 13.16
N PRO A 131 7.14 10.56 13.44
CA PRO A 131 8.10 10.68 14.51
C PRO A 131 8.99 11.91 14.35
N SER A 132 9.21 12.66 15.43
CA SER A 132 10.15 13.80 15.46
C SER A 132 11.60 13.35 15.28
N GLU A 133 11.89 12.12 15.71
CA GLU A 133 13.15 11.43 15.49
C GLU A 133 12.88 10.08 14.83
N GLY A 134 13.75 9.69 13.90
CA GLY A 134 13.60 8.46 13.13
C GLY A 134 13.27 8.69 11.67
N ASN A 135 13.29 7.61 10.92
CA ASN A 135 13.23 7.66 9.46
C ASN A 135 11.91 7.14 8.89
N PHE A 136 11.10 6.42 9.68
CA PHE A 136 9.94 5.66 9.25
C PHE A 136 8.73 5.95 10.14
N LEU A 137 7.55 5.45 9.78
CA LEU A 137 6.29 5.74 10.48
C LEU A 137 6.27 5.34 11.96
N LEU A 138 7.07 4.34 12.32
CA LEU A 138 7.17 3.85 13.70
C LEU A 138 8.53 4.18 14.38
N GLY A 139 9.23 5.17 13.88
CA GLY A 139 10.53 5.59 14.38
C GLY A 139 11.69 5.14 13.51
N ASN A 140 12.66 4.41 14.07
CA ASN A 140 13.85 3.99 13.30
C ASN A 140 13.66 2.68 12.53
N ASP A 141 12.63 1.92 12.86
CA ASP A 141 12.41 0.60 12.27
C ASP A 141 11.42 0.69 11.10
N PHE A 142 11.88 0.23 9.93
CA PHE A 142 11.02 0.09 8.76
C PHE A 142 9.98 -1.00 9.00
N SER A 143 8.75 -0.74 8.61
CA SER A 143 7.62 -1.63 8.89
C SER A 143 6.73 -1.85 7.68
N GLY A 144 5.79 -2.79 7.79
CA GLY A 144 4.75 -3.00 6.79
C GLY A 144 3.87 -1.77 6.55
N ALA A 145 3.73 -0.89 7.54
CA ALA A 145 3.00 0.36 7.37
C ALA A 145 3.70 1.30 6.38
N ASP A 146 5.04 1.32 6.37
CA ASP A 146 5.81 2.11 5.39
C ASP A 146 5.65 1.57 3.97
N ILE A 147 5.51 0.25 3.80
CA ILE A 147 5.23 -0.37 2.49
C ILE A 147 3.88 0.10 1.96
N LEU A 148 2.85 0.14 2.80
CA LEU A 148 1.53 0.63 2.39
C LEU A 148 1.54 2.13 2.11
N MET A 149 2.17 2.91 2.98
CA MET A 149 2.24 4.37 2.82
C MET A 149 2.93 4.76 1.52
N ILE A 150 4.10 4.19 1.23
CA ILE A 150 4.82 4.52 -0.01
C ILE A 150 4.01 4.13 -1.26
N SER A 151 3.26 3.02 -1.20
CA SER A 151 2.37 2.61 -2.28
C SER A 151 1.26 3.65 -2.53
N CYS A 152 0.61 4.15 -1.48
CA CYS A 152 -0.38 5.22 -1.59
C CYS A 152 0.22 6.52 -2.11
N LEU A 153 1.39 6.93 -1.62
CA LEU A 153 2.06 8.16 -2.06
C LEU A 153 2.46 8.10 -3.55
N ASN A 154 2.93 6.94 -4.02
CA ASN A 154 3.21 6.74 -5.44
C ASN A 154 1.94 6.75 -6.29
N PHE A 155 0.86 6.18 -5.76
CA PHE A 155 -0.41 6.20 -6.47
C PHE A 155 -1.01 7.61 -6.55
N SER A 156 -0.77 8.45 -5.54
CA SER A 156 -1.22 9.84 -5.53
C SER A 156 -0.60 10.71 -6.64
N ASP A 157 0.61 10.38 -7.13
CA ASP A 157 1.26 11.09 -8.24
C ASP A 157 0.42 11.14 -9.50
N ARG A 158 -0.48 10.18 -9.70
CA ARG A 158 -1.38 10.14 -10.86
C ARG A 158 -2.41 11.27 -10.86
N TYR A 159 -2.58 11.95 -9.74
CA TYR A 159 -3.62 12.96 -9.52
C TYR A 159 -3.07 14.34 -9.17
N ASP A 160 -1.77 14.57 -9.37
CA ASP A 160 -1.10 15.86 -9.22
C ASP A 160 -1.30 16.50 -7.83
N PHE A 161 -1.23 15.70 -6.77
CA PHE A 161 -1.31 16.21 -5.40
C PHE A 161 -0.01 16.93 -5.00
N THR A 162 -0.14 18.11 -4.40
CA THR A 162 0.96 18.77 -3.70
C THR A 162 1.01 18.25 -2.27
N LEU A 163 2.00 17.41 -1.97
CA LEU A 163 2.19 16.82 -0.65
C LEU A 163 2.90 17.78 0.30
N PRO A 164 2.65 17.71 1.63
CA PRO A 164 3.44 18.40 2.65
C PRO A 164 4.94 18.07 2.54
N SER A 165 5.80 19.02 2.86
CA SER A 165 7.27 18.84 2.78
C SER A 165 7.78 17.66 3.60
N GLU A 166 7.20 17.43 4.78
CA GLU A 166 7.54 16.33 5.68
C GLU A 166 7.21 14.96 5.07
N ILE A 167 6.05 14.89 4.39
CA ILE A 167 5.64 13.67 3.67
C ILE A 167 6.52 13.44 2.44
N THR A 168 6.88 14.51 1.73
CA THR A 168 7.81 14.43 0.60
C THR A 168 9.18 13.93 1.05
N ALA A 169 9.74 14.50 2.12
CA ALA A 169 11.02 14.07 2.68
C ALA A 169 10.98 12.62 3.21
N TYR A 170 9.86 12.20 3.84
CA TYR A 170 9.64 10.80 4.22
C TYR A 170 9.64 9.88 2.99
N ARG A 171 8.89 10.24 1.95
CA ARG A 171 8.81 9.50 0.70
C ARG A 171 10.18 9.31 0.05
N GLU A 172 10.99 10.37 -0.01
CA GLU A 172 12.35 10.32 -0.55
C GLU A 172 13.23 9.32 0.21
N ARG A 173 13.17 9.32 1.55
CA ARG A 173 13.92 8.36 2.37
C ARG A 173 13.53 6.92 2.12
N VAL A 174 12.22 6.63 2.07
CA VAL A 174 11.72 5.28 1.80
C VAL A 174 12.09 4.84 0.39
N SER A 175 11.94 5.73 -0.58
CA SER A 175 12.25 5.44 -1.99
C SER A 175 13.76 5.22 -2.25
N ALA A 176 14.63 5.78 -1.43
CA ALA A 176 16.07 5.57 -1.54
C ALA A 176 16.55 4.18 -1.06
N ARG A 177 15.67 3.39 -0.44
CA ARG A 177 16.03 2.05 0.04
C ARG A 177 16.34 1.11 -1.12
N PRO A 178 17.44 0.31 -1.04
CA PRO A 178 17.77 -0.65 -2.11
C PRO A 178 16.66 -1.66 -2.39
N THR A 179 15.96 -2.11 -1.34
CA THR A 179 14.83 -3.05 -1.45
C THR A 179 13.63 -2.44 -2.16
N TYR A 180 13.38 -1.15 -1.97
CA TYR A 180 12.35 -0.42 -2.73
C TYR A 180 12.71 -0.35 -4.22
N GLN A 181 13.97 -0.02 -4.56
CA GLN A 181 14.43 0.05 -5.94
C GLN A 181 14.34 -1.32 -6.62
N ALA A 182 14.76 -2.39 -5.93
CA ALA A 182 14.62 -3.76 -6.43
C ALA A 182 13.14 -4.15 -6.64
N ALA A 183 12.23 -3.69 -5.76
CA ALA A 183 10.80 -3.94 -5.93
C ALA A 183 10.23 -3.19 -7.15
N LEU A 184 10.68 -1.97 -7.43
CA LEU A 184 10.29 -1.24 -8.64
C LEU A 184 10.73 -1.99 -9.90
N GLU A 185 11.97 -2.46 -9.95
CA GLU A 185 12.49 -3.24 -11.08
C GLU A 185 11.69 -4.52 -11.28
N ALA A 186 11.39 -5.26 -10.20
CA ALA A 186 10.63 -6.51 -10.27
C ALA A 186 9.17 -6.32 -10.74
N ASN A 187 8.59 -5.13 -10.54
CA ASN A 187 7.22 -4.80 -10.95
C ASN A 187 7.12 -3.99 -12.25
N ASN A 188 8.25 -3.75 -12.90
CA ASN A 188 8.32 -3.01 -14.16
C ASN A 188 8.74 -4.01 -15.27
N PRO A 189 7.78 -4.70 -15.92
CA PRO A 189 8.05 -5.76 -16.89
C PRO A 189 8.61 -5.22 -18.21
#